data_d9af8c1cc05003bbb947db3fa197a8f1
#
_entry.id   d9af8c1cc05003bbb947db3fa197a8f1
#
_cell.length_a   1.000
_cell.length_b   1.000
_cell.length_c   1.000
_cell.angle_alpha   90.00
_cell.angle_beta   90.00
_cell.angle_gamma   90.00
#
_symmetry.space_group_name_H-M   'P 1'
#
loop_
_entity.id
_entity.type
_entity.pdbx_description
1 polymer ?
#
loop_
_entity_poly.entity_id
_entity_poly.type
_entity_poly.pdbx_seq_one_letter_code
_entity_poly.pdbx_strand_id
1 'polypeptide(L)'
;SETYNCVRLQNGGKYMIERVTKENLEEYENFIQSHPKGLFQHSSKWAKVKSAWKWEAIMLKDDSGNIKGSAAILIRFVPVIKNALFYVCRGFVADEDDFDTFDKLFDGLLALAKEYKAYCIKIDPEITVAHTAYKKHLINKGFTELNPGCLDFENVQPRFVYCFDYNGMNEEELMLTFKPDYRNRIRKAPKKGVEVKVMGTEALADFVRIMQETGERDGFSTRPKWYFEKILNCMGEDARLYMAYYDGQAIAGTIAIKWGKNVMKYQYGASSNAHRNVYPNYALQWAMMKWGLECGCAVYDFGGISGDCQNPENPHYGLWRFKHGFGGYMKEFIGEFDYVINKPVYRLYNLAMELKKKLR
;
A
#
# COMPACT_ATOMS: atom_id res chain seq x y z
N SER A 1 -8.16 -12.78 -33.60
CA SER A 1 -7.22 -13.57 -32.85
C SER A 1 -7.60 -13.57 -31.38
N GLU A 2 -8.56 -14.42 -31.08
CA GLU A 2 -9.26 -14.55 -29.80
C GLU A 2 -8.90 -15.90 -29.19
N THR A 3 -7.71 -16.08 -28.60
CA THR A 3 -7.39 -17.41 -28.06
C THR A 3 -6.50 -17.44 -26.83
N TYR A 4 -6.52 -16.41 -25.96
CA TYR A 4 -5.70 -16.44 -24.73
C TYR A 4 -6.43 -16.07 -23.43
N ASN A 5 -7.76 -16.28 -23.37
CA ASN A 5 -8.56 -15.92 -22.19
C ASN A 5 -8.56 -17.00 -21.07
N CYS A 6 -8.01 -18.18 -21.33
CA CYS A 6 -8.01 -19.26 -20.33
C CYS A 6 -6.71 -20.02 -20.42
N VAL A 7 -5.80 -19.82 -19.47
CA VAL A 7 -4.67 -20.74 -19.28
C VAL A 7 -5.20 -21.93 -18.45
N ARG A 8 -5.74 -22.94 -19.13
CA ARG A 8 -6.00 -24.24 -18.50
C ARG A 8 -4.64 -24.83 -18.15
N LEU A 9 -4.25 -24.80 -16.90
CA LEU A 9 -3.18 -25.66 -16.41
C LEU A 9 -3.71 -27.09 -16.43
N GLN A 10 -3.28 -27.88 -17.41
CA GLN A 10 -3.56 -29.31 -17.50
C GLN A 10 -2.76 -30.07 -16.43
N ASN A 11 -3.22 -30.04 -15.21
CA ASN A 11 -2.88 -31.03 -14.21
C ASN A 11 -4.20 -31.45 -13.55
N GLY A 12 -4.81 -32.47 -14.07
CA GLY A 12 -5.83 -33.41 -13.51
C GLY A 12 -6.73 -32.99 -12.34
N GLY A 13 -6.99 -31.73 -12.09
CA GLY A 13 -7.65 -31.25 -10.87
C GLY A 13 -8.56 -30.04 -11.10
N LYS A 14 -9.55 -30.03 -10.38
CA LYS A 14 -10.68 -29.20 -9.96
C LYS A 14 -10.53 -27.66 -9.96
N TYR A 15 -9.54 -27.01 -10.58
CA TYR A 15 -9.31 -25.57 -10.47
C TYR A 15 -8.94 -24.95 -11.81
N MET A 16 -9.37 -23.71 -12.01
CA MET A 16 -9.11 -22.95 -13.25
C MET A 16 -8.42 -21.63 -12.91
N ILE A 17 -7.28 -21.37 -13.55
CA ILE A 17 -6.67 -20.02 -13.57
C ILE A 17 -7.25 -19.22 -14.71
N GLU A 18 -7.80 -18.06 -14.41
CA GLU A 18 -8.45 -17.15 -15.33
C GLU A 18 -7.76 -15.78 -15.28
N ARG A 19 -7.47 -15.18 -16.44
CA ARG A 19 -6.99 -13.79 -16.51
C ARG A 19 -8.16 -12.84 -16.28
N VAL A 20 -7.87 -11.75 -15.57
CA VAL A 20 -8.83 -10.66 -15.42
C VAL A 20 -8.89 -9.87 -16.73
N THR A 21 -10.06 -9.75 -17.29
CA THR A 21 -10.39 -9.02 -18.51
C THR A 21 -11.51 -8.02 -18.22
N LYS A 22 -11.98 -7.28 -19.23
CA LYS A 22 -13.10 -6.36 -19.02
C LYS A 22 -14.40 -7.08 -18.64
N GLU A 23 -14.57 -8.31 -19.09
CA GLU A 23 -15.79 -9.11 -18.92
C GLU A 23 -15.94 -9.64 -17.48
N ASN A 24 -14.83 -9.92 -16.80
CA ASN A 24 -14.82 -10.45 -15.43
C ASN A 24 -14.19 -9.50 -14.39
N LEU A 25 -13.92 -8.24 -14.79
CA LEU A 25 -13.30 -7.24 -13.90
C LEU A 25 -14.15 -6.95 -12.66
N GLU A 26 -15.46 -6.86 -12.81
CA GLU A 26 -16.37 -6.60 -11.69
C GLU A 26 -16.33 -7.72 -10.65
N GLU A 27 -16.33 -8.98 -11.11
CA GLU A 27 -16.19 -10.15 -10.24
C GLU A 27 -14.86 -10.12 -9.45
N TYR A 28 -13.77 -9.80 -10.14
CA TYR A 28 -12.45 -9.63 -9.52
C TYR A 28 -12.44 -8.51 -8.46
N GLU A 29 -12.94 -7.32 -8.82
CA GLU A 29 -12.98 -6.15 -7.91
C GLU A 29 -13.83 -6.44 -6.66
N ASN A 30 -14.98 -7.11 -6.82
CA ASN A 30 -15.83 -7.53 -5.72
C ASN A 30 -15.10 -8.50 -4.78
N PHE A 31 -14.36 -9.45 -5.35
CA PHE A 31 -13.55 -10.39 -4.57
C PHE A 31 -12.49 -9.68 -3.74
N ILE A 32 -11.66 -8.82 -4.35
CA ILE A 32 -10.59 -8.14 -3.62
C ILE A 32 -11.11 -7.07 -2.63
N GLN A 33 -12.32 -6.57 -2.81
CA GLN A 33 -12.94 -5.65 -1.83
C GLN A 33 -13.52 -6.38 -0.62
N SER A 34 -13.99 -7.61 -0.81
CA SER A 34 -14.61 -8.40 0.26
C SER A 34 -13.62 -9.28 1.03
N HIS A 35 -12.50 -9.65 0.41
CA HIS A 35 -11.51 -10.52 1.02
C HIS A 35 -10.65 -9.75 2.06
N PRO A 36 -10.39 -10.32 3.26
CA PRO A 36 -9.61 -9.63 4.31
C PRO A 36 -8.18 -9.21 3.90
N LYS A 37 -7.58 -9.93 2.96
CA LYS A 37 -6.26 -9.61 2.39
C LYS A 37 -6.32 -8.67 1.18
N GLY A 38 -7.51 -8.29 0.74
CA GLY A 38 -7.68 -7.38 -0.40
C GLY A 38 -7.32 -5.94 -0.01
N LEU A 39 -6.52 -5.29 -0.86
CA LEU A 39 -6.05 -3.92 -0.69
C LEU A 39 -6.24 -3.14 -1.99
N PHE A 40 -6.32 -1.81 -1.89
CA PHE A 40 -6.47 -0.96 -3.07
C PHE A 40 -5.32 -1.13 -4.08
N GLN A 41 -4.12 -1.55 -3.63
CA GLN A 41 -2.98 -1.82 -4.50
C GLN A 41 -3.23 -2.95 -5.52
N HIS A 42 -4.17 -3.85 -5.23
CA HIS A 42 -4.56 -4.93 -6.13
C HIS A 42 -5.53 -4.48 -7.21
N SER A 43 -6.20 -3.32 -7.04
CA SER A 43 -7.32 -2.88 -7.89
C SER A 43 -6.89 -2.32 -9.25
N SER A 44 -7.78 -2.41 -10.21
CA SER A 44 -7.66 -1.72 -11.49
C SER A 44 -7.66 -0.20 -11.36
N LYS A 45 -8.29 0.34 -10.31
CA LYS A 45 -8.24 1.78 -9.98
C LYS A 45 -6.81 2.22 -9.68
N TRP A 46 -6.11 1.46 -8.83
CA TRP A 46 -4.71 1.76 -8.50
C TRP A 46 -3.77 1.51 -9.68
N ALA A 47 -4.06 0.53 -10.52
CA ALA A 47 -3.34 0.30 -11.77
C ALA A 47 -3.32 1.54 -12.67
N LYS A 48 -4.45 2.26 -12.76
CA LYS A 48 -4.55 3.53 -13.51
C LYS A 48 -3.67 4.63 -12.89
N VAL A 49 -3.55 4.67 -11.57
CA VAL A 49 -2.58 5.57 -10.87
C VAL A 49 -1.15 5.21 -11.25
N LYS A 50 -0.83 3.91 -11.32
CA LYS A 50 0.48 3.37 -11.70
C LYS A 50 0.70 3.25 -13.20
N SER A 51 0.19 4.17 -14.00
CA SER A 51 0.15 4.13 -15.47
C SER A 51 1.49 3.97 -16.20
N ALA A 52 2.64 4.10 -15.50
CA ALA A 52 3.96 3.75 -16.03
C ALA A 52 4.25 2.25 -16.02
N TRP A 53 3.36 1.44 -15.43
CA TRP A 53 3.42 -0.01 -15.36
C TRP A 53 2.24 -0.57 -16.14
N LYS A 54 2.45 -1.68 -16.84
CA LYS A 54 1.32 -2.48 -17.32
C LYS A 54 0.76 -3.26 -16.13
N TRP A 55 -0.56 -3.40 -16.08
CA TRP A 55 -1.23 -4.18 -15.05
C TRP A 55 -1.85 -5.43 -15.67
N GLU A 56 -1.71 -6.53 -14.98
CA GLU A 56 -2.40 -7.79 -15.22
C GLU A 56 -2.92 -8.33 -13.89
N ALA A 57 -3.97 -9.15 -13.93
CA ALA A 57 -4.39 -9.91 -12.77
C ALA A 57 -4.90 -11.29 -13.19
N ILE A 58 -4.77 -12.24 -12.27
CA ILE A 58 -5.27 -13.61 -12.42
C ILE A 58 -6.13 -13.98 -11.22
N MET A 59 -7.13 -14.83 -11.44
CA MET A 59 -7.99 -15.44 -10.42
C MET A 59 -7.86 -16.93 -10.47
N LEU A 60 -7.85 -17.58 -9.31
CA LEU A 60 -8.02 -19.01 -9.15
C LEU A 60 -9.46 -19.29 -8.76
N LYS A 61 -10.18 -20.06 -9.57
CA LYS A 61 -11.56 -20.48 -9.29
C LYS A 61 -11.63 -21.97 -9.00
N ASP A 62 -12.54 -22.34 -8.08
CA ASP A 62 -12.89 -23.73 -7.83
C ASP A 62 -13.87 -24.27 -8.89
N ASP A 63 -14.24 -25.55 -8.79
CA ASP A 63 -15.17 -26.21 -9.71
C ASP A 63 -16.58 -25.58 -9.71
N SER A 64 -16.95 -24.88 -8.67
CA SER A 64 -18.22 -24.17 -8.54
C SER A 64 -18.17 -22.75 -9.12
N GLY A 65 -16.99 -22.31 -9.60
CA GLY A 65 -16.74 -20.98 -10.14
C GLY A 65 -16.43 -19.92 -9.08
N ASN A 66 -16.29 -20.27 -7.81
CA ASN A 66 -15.96 -19.31 -6.76
C ASN A 66 -14.46 -18.99 -6.77
N ILE A 67 -14.13 -17.70 -6.62
CA ILE A 67 -12.73 -17.28 -6.53
C ILE A 67 -12.15 -17.70 -5.18
N LYS A 68 -11.07 -18.50 -5.22
CA LYS A 68 -10.29 -18.95 -4.05
C LYS A 68 -9.14 -18.01 -3.74
N GLY A 69 -8.64 -17.31 -4.75
CA GLY A 69 -7.57 -16.36 -4.60
C GLY A 69 -7.26 -15.63 -5.90
N SER A 70 -6.47 -14.57 -5.78
CA SER A 70 -6.05 -13.77 -6.92
C SER A 70 -4.65 -13.21 -6.76
N ALA A 71 -4.03 -12.83 -7.88
CA ALA A 71 -2.79 -12.08 -7.93
C ALA A 71 -2.92 -10.90 -8.89
N ALA A 72 -2.55 -9.71 -8.42
CA ALA A 72 -2.41 -8.51 -9.23
C ALA A 72 -0.93 -8.23 -9.49
N ILE A 73 -0.57 -7.98 -10.72
CA ILE A 73 0.82 -7.85 -11.16
C ILE A 73 1.02 -6.48 -11.82
N LEU A 74 1.96 -5.70 -11.31
CA LEU A 74 2.51 -4.55 -11.98
C LEU A 74 3.73 -5.00 -12.79
N ILE A 75 3.71 -4.75 -14.10
CA ILE A 75 4.71 -5.22 -15.05
C ILE A 75 5.50 -4.02 -15.56
N ARG A 76 6.82 -4.04 -15.38
CA ARG A 76 7.72 -3.01 -15.90
C ARG A 76 8.74 -3.62 -16.83
N PHE A 77 8.74 -3.16 -18.07
CA PHE A 77 9.76 -3.57 -19.04
C PHE A 77 11.07 -2.85 -18.80
N VAL A 78 12.16 -3.63 -18.84
CA VAL A 78 13.51 -3.07 -18.84
C VAL A 78 13.79 -2.50 -20.23
N PRO A 79 14.18 -1.23 -20.33
CA PRO A 79 14.55 -0.64 -21.63
C PRO A 79 15.63 -1.50 -22.32
N VAL A 80 15.60 -1.55 -23.67
CA VAL A 80 16.54 -2.24 -24.54
C VAL A 80 16.41 -3.77 -24.56
N ILE A 81 16.38 -4.45 -23.42
CA ILE A 81 16.40 -5.94 -23.38
C ILE A 81 15.02 -6.59 -23.42
N LYS A 82 13.94 -5.78 -23.35
CA LYS A 82 12.52 -6.23 -23.42
C LYS A 82 12.12 -7.32 -22.44
N ASN A 83 12.91 -7.52 -21.39
CA ASN A 83 12.54 -8.38 -20.27
C ASN A 83 11.68 -7.61 -19.26
N ALA A 84 10.79 -8.28 -18.58
CA ALA A 84 9.88 -7.65 -17.61
C ALA A 84 10.29 -7.93 -16.16
N LEU A 85 10.10 -6.94 -15.30
CA LEU A 85 9.95 -7.13 -13.85
C LEU A 85 8.48 -7.31 -13.54
N PHE A 86 8.12 -8.37 -12.85
CA PHE A 86 6.81 -8.59 -12.25
C PHE A 86 6.84 -8.17 -10.79
N TYR A 87 5.93 -7.30 -10.40
CA TYR A 87 5.79 -6.89 -9.02
C TYR A 87 4.38 -7.20 -8.51
N VAL A 88 4.29 -8.14 -7.58
CA VAL A 88 3.06 -8.55 -6.90
C VAL A 88 3.00 -7.82 -5.57
N CYS A 89 2.51 -6.58 -5.63
CA CYS A 89 2.45 -5.68 -4.47
C CYS A 89 1.55 -6.24 -3.37
N ARG A 90 2.07 -6.34 -2.16
CA ARG A 90 1.38 -6.89 -0.98
C ARG A 90 0.93 -8.34 -1.11
N GLY A 91 1.44 -9.06 -2.11
CA GLY A 91 1.25 -10.50 -2.26
C GLY A 91 -0.06 -10.92 -2.92
N PHE A 92 -0.40 -12.16 -2.72
CA PHE A 92 -1.65 -12.73 -3.22
C PHE A 92 -2.82 -12.38 -2.29
N VAL A 93 -4.01 -12.22 -2.87
CA VAL A 93 -5.27 -12.12 -2.13
C VAL A 93 -5.82 -13.54 -1.99
N ALA A 94 -5.48 -14.19 -0.91
CA ALA A 94 -5.88 -15.56 -0.58
C ALA A 94 -5.77 -15.78 0.93
N ASP A 95 -6.33 -16.87 1.44
CA ASP A 95 -6.11 -17.32 2.81
C ASP A 95 -4.61 -17.63 3.00
N GLU A 96 -4.01 -17.08 4.05
CA GLU A 96 -2.57 -17.19 4.30
C GLU A 96 -2.11 -18.59 4.69
N ASP A 97 -3.03 -19.46 5.11
CA ASP A 97 -2.78 -20.86 5.43
C ASP A 97 -3.05 -21.80 4.24
N ASP A 98 -3.69 -21.31 3.18
CA ASP A 98 -4.01 -22.11 1.98
C ASP A 98 -2.84 -22.12 0.99
N PHE A 99 -1.82 -22.92 1.30
CA PHE A 99 -0.64 -23.08 0.44
C PHE A 99 -0.94 -23.78 -0.89
N ASP A 100 -2.02 -24.55 -1.00
CA ASP A 100 -2.46 -25.13 -2.27
C ASP A 100 -2.95 -24.04 -3.24
N THR A 101 -3.77 -23.10 -2.74
CA THR A 101 -4.17 -21.92 -3.49
C THR A 101 -2.96 -21.05 -3.86
N PHE A 102 -2.02 -20.85 -2.92
CA PHE A 102 -0.77 -20.12 -3.20
C PHE A 102 0.00 -20.77 -4.36
N ASP A 103 0.20 -22.08 -4.32
CA ASP A 103 0.98 -22.81 -5.32
C ASP A 103 0.36 -22.73 -6.70
N LYS A 104 -0.95 -22.87 -6.81
CA LYS A 104 -1.68 -22.76 -8.08
C LYS A 104 -1.62 -21.33 -8.65
N LEU A 105 -1.79 -20.31 -7.80
CA LEU A 105 -1.61 -18.91 -8.22
C LEU A 105 -0.17 -18.64 -8.69
N PHE A 106 0.81 -19.20 -7.98
CA PHE A 106 2.21 -19.04 -8.37
C PHE A 106 2.52 -19.72 -9.71
N ASP A 107 1.97 -20.91 -9.96
CA ASP A 107 2.10 -21.59 -11.27
C ASP A 107 1.46 -20.76 -12.39
N GLY A 108 0.28 -20.18 -12.16
CA GLY A 108 -0.36 -19.25 -13.10
C GLY A 108 0.47 -18.01 -13.35
N LEU A 109 1.09 -17.47 -12.30
CA LEU A 109 1.98 -16.32 -12.38
C LEU A 109 3.26 -16.64 -13.17
N LEU A 110 3.84 -17.86 -13.02
CA LEU A 110 4.99 -18.32 -13.80
C LEU A 110 4.65 -18.47 -15.29
N ALA A 111 3.45 -18.99 -15.61
CA ALA A 111 2.98 -19.07 -16.99
C ALA A 111 2.88 -17.67 -17.63
N LEU A 112 2.30 -16.71 -16.91
CA LEU A 112 2.22 -15.32 -17.35
C LEU A 112 3.63 -14.69 -17.46
N ALA A 113 4.52 -14.96 -16.52
CA ALA A 113 5.89 -14.47 -16.51
C ALA A 113 6.69 -14.95 -17.75
N LYS A 114 6.43 -16.18 -18.20
CA LYS A 114 7.03 -16.71 -19.44
C LYS A 114 6.55 -15.96 -20.68
N GLU A 115 5.25 -15.62 -20.77
CA GLU A 115 4.67 -14.83 -21.87
C GLU A 115 5.35 -13.47 -21.98
N TYR A 116 5.56 -12.80 -20.84
CA TYR A 116 6.19 -11.47 -20.76
C TYR A 116 7.72 -11.51 -20.72
N LYS A 117 8.35 -12.66 -20.82
CA LYS A 117 9.80 -12.84 -20.65
C LYS A 117 10.31 -12.18 -19.36
N ALA A 118 9.57 -12.39 -18.26
CA ALA A 118 9.95 -11.84 -16.99
C ALA A 118 11.30 -12.40 -16.53
N TYR A 119 12.16 -11.51 -16.00
CA TYR A 119 13.44 -11.92 -15.42
C TYR A 119 13.38 -12.16 -13.92
N CYS A 120 12.37 -11.55 -13.26
CA CYS A 120 12.18 -11.61 -11.83
C CYS A 120 10.71 -11.40 -11.46
N ILE A 121 10.24 -12.10 -10.45
CA ILE A 121 8.99 -11.85 -9.75
C ILE A 121 9.34 -11.34 -8.36
N LYS A 122 8.96 -10.10 -8.06
CA LYS A 122 9.11 -9.47 -6.75
C LYS A 122 7.77 -9.54 -6.02
N ILE A 123 7.80 -9.90 -4.73
CA ILE A 123 6.62 -9.95 -3.86
C ILE A 123 6.96 -9.38 -2.47
N ASP A 124 6.06 -8.64 -1.87
CA ASP A 124 6.17 -8.12 -0.50
C ASP A 124 4.87 -8.38 0.30
N PRO A 125 4.59 -9.65 0.63
CA PRO A 125 3.28 -10.07 1.15
C PRO A 125 2.91 -9.35 2.44
N GLU A 126 1.63 -9.02 2.60
CA GLU A 126 1.09 -8.49 3.86
C GLU A 126 0.83 -9.62 4.87
N ILE A 127 1.89 -10.37 5.12
CA ILE A 127 1.95 -11.50 6.06
C ILE A 127 2.87 -11.10 7.21
N THR A 128 2.40 -11.28 8.44
CA THR A 128 3.19 -10.92 9.63
C THR A 128 4.32 -11.93 9.90
N VAL A 129 5.37 -11.48 10.56
CA VAL A 129 6.51 -12.35 10.95
C VAL A 129 6.11 -13.49 11.89
N ALA A 130 4.96 -13.40 12.56
CA ALA A 130 4.41 -14.48 13.36
C ALA A 130 4.04 -15.70 12.52
N HIS A 131 3.70 -15.51 11.23
CA HIS A 131 3.36 -16.59 10.30
C HIS A 131 4.63 -17.18 9.66
N THR A 132 5.44 -17.88 10.47
CA THR A 132 6.72 -18.45 10.04
C THR A 132 6.59 -19.47 8.91
N ALA A 133 5.46 -20.20 8.85
CA ALA A 133 5.20 -21.21 7.82
C ALA A 133 5.13 -20.58 6.42
N TYR A 134 4.52 -19.41 6.28
CA TYR A 134 4.42 -18.71 4.98
C TYR A 134 5.80 -18.29 4.46
N LYS A 135 6.63 -17.69 5.31
CA LYS A 135 8.02 -17.34 4.95
C LYS A 135 8.81 -18.58 4.52
N LYS A 136 8.70 -19.68 5.29
CA LYS A 136 9.35 -20.95 4.96
C LYS A 136 8.87 -21.50 3.61
N HIS A 137 7.57 -21.39 3.33
CA HIS A 137 6.99 -21.82 2.05
C HIS A 137 7.56 -21.04 0.87
N LEU A 138 7.67 -19.69 0.98
CA LEU A 138 8.32 -18.85 -0.04
C LEU A 138 9.76 -19.29 -0.32
N ILE A 139 10.56 -19.50 0.72
CA ILE A 139 11.97 -19.95 0.57
C ILE A 139 12.03 -21.32 -0.11
N ASN A 140 11.17 -22.26 0.28
CA ASN A 140 11.11 -23.60 -0.33
C ASN A 140 10.69 -23.55 -1.81
N LYS A 141 9.90 -22.56 -2.22
CA LYS A 141 9.54 -22.30 -3.62
C LYS A 141 10.65 -21.61 -4.42
N GLY A 142 11.75 -21.22 -3.77
CA GLY A 142 12.93 -20.61 -4.42
C GLY A 142 12.95 -19.08 -4.40
N PHE A 143 12.10 -18.44 -3.60
CA PHE A 143 12.20 -17.02 -3.34
C PHE A 143 13.39 -16.72 -2.42
N THR A 144 14.03 -15.58 -2.65
CA THR A 144 15.12 -15.05 -1.82
C THR A 144 14.65 -13.80 -1.11
N GLU A 145 14.78 -13.76 0.22
CA GLU A 145 14.48 -12.55 1.01
C GLU A 145 15.47 -11.43 0.69
N LEU A 146 14.96 -10.23 0.50
CA LEU A 146 15.77 -9.03 0.29
C LEU A 146 15.88 -8.25 1.59
N ASN A 147 17.05 -7.62 1.78
CA ASN A 147 17.34 -6.77 2.95
C ASN A 147 16.95 -7.44 4.29
N PRO A 148 17.38 -8.70 4.54
CA PRO A 148 17.06 -9.36 5.80
C PRO A 148 17.59 -8.55 6.98
N GLY A 149 16.74 -8.34 7.99
CA GLY A 149 17.11 -7.58 9.19
C GLY A 149 17.11 -6.05 9.02
N CYS A 150 16.72 -5.50 7.85
CA CYS A 150 16.56 -4.06 7.72
C CYS A 150 15.43 -3.56 8.64
N LEU A 151 15.66 -2.41 9.26
CA LEU A 151 14.74 -1.80 10.24
C LEU A 151 14.05 -0.54 9.71
N ASP A 152 14.54 0.04 8.63
CA ASP A 152 14.02 1.28 8.07
C ASP A 152 13.31 1.08 6.71
N PHE A 153 13.40 2.04 5.80
CA PHE A 153 12.58 2.11 4.58
C PHE A 153 13.32 1.61 3.33
N GLU A 154 14.11 0.53 3.45
CA GLU A 154 14.90 -0.01 2.32
C GLU A 154 14.08 -0.79 1.30
N ASN A 155 12.89 -1.28 1.68
CA ASN A 155 12.00 -2.05 0.83
C ASN A 155 11.07 -1.15 -0.01
N VAL A 156 10.46 -1.72 -1.05
CA VAL A 156 9.49 -1.00 -1.90
C VAL A 156 8.27 -0.57 -1.09
N GLN A 157 7.77 -1.47 -0.23
CA GLN A 157 6.74 -1.17 0.75
C GLN A 157 7.33 -1.24 2.16
N PRO A 158 6.81 -0.45 3.12
CA PRO A 158 7.28 -0.54 4.50
C PRO A 158 7.11 -1.95 5.06
N ARG A 159 8.18 -2.48 5.65
CA ARG A 159 8.14 -3.72 6.43
C ARG A 159 7.41 -3.54 7.75
N PHE A 160 7.62 -2.39 8.38
CA PHE A 160 6.99 -2.03 9.65
C PHE A 160 5.94 -0.95 9.38
N VAL A 161 4.72 -1.19 9.82
CA VAL A 161 3.62 -0.23 9.75
C VAL A 161 2.99 -0.03 11.11
N TYR A 162 2.34 1.10 11.32
CA TYR A 162 1.59 1.38 12.54
C TYR A 162 0.10 1.30 12.24
N CYS A 163 -0.62 0.44 12.95
CA CYS A 163 -2.03 0.15 12.72
C CYS A 163 -2.87 0.40 13.97
N PHE A 164 -4.16 0.62 13.76
CA PHE A 164 -5.16 0.73 14.80
C PHE A 164 -6.42 -0.05 14.37
N ASP A 165 -6.93 -0.92 15.24
CA ASP A 165 -8.15 -1.69 14.98
C ASP A 165 -9.35 -0.96 15.57
N TYR A 166 -10.37 -0.71 14.74
CA TYR A 166 -11.57 -0.01 15.19
C TYR A 166 -12.46 -0.85 16.11
N ASN A 167 -12.47 -2.18 15.95
CA ASN A 167 -13.18 -3.13 16.81
C ASN A 167 -14.67 -2.76 17.09
N GLY A 168 -15.33 -2.13 16.12
CA GLY A 168 -16.72 -1.71 16.25
C GLY A 168 -16.97 -0.55 17.22
N MET A 169 -15.93 0.19 17.60
CA MET A 169 -16.01 1.38 18.47
C MET A 169 -16.94 2.44 17.88
N ASN A 170 -17.51 3.26 18.74
CA ASN A 170 -18.12 4.53 18.38
C ASN A 170 -17.09 5.69 18.44
N GLU A 171 -17.51 6.91 18.08
CA GLU A 171 -16.62 8.08 18.03
C GLU A 171 -16.05 8.47 19.41
N GLU A 172 -16.82 8.32 20.48
CA GLU A 172 -16.37 8.64 21.84
C GLU A 172 -15.33 7.63 22.32
N GLU A 173 -15.59 6.34 22.09
CA GLU A 173 -14.66 5.25 22.41
C GLU A 173 -13.35 5.40 21.62
N LEU A 174 -13.43 5.71 20.33
CA LEU A 174 -12.25 6.00 19.51
C LEU A 174 -11.42 7.15 20.10
N MET A 175 -12.06 8.26 20.46
CA MET A 175 -11.39 9.39 21.07
C MET A 175 -10.70 9.01 22.40
N LEU A 176 -11.30 8.11 23.18
CA LEU A 176 -10.73 7.68 24.47
C LEU A 176 -9.47 6.83 24.33
N THR A 177 -9.23 6.18 23.20
CA THR A 177 -7.99 5.42 22.95
C THR A 177 -6.76 6.33 22.83
N PHE A 178 -6.94 7.60 22.49
CA PHE A 178 -5.85 8.55 22.29
C PHE A 178 -5.25 9.03 23.62
N LYS A 179 -3.96 9.35 23.63
CA LYS A 179 -3.31 9.98 24.78
C LYS A 179 -4.03 11.27 25.17
N PRO A 180 -4.09 11.63 26.46
CA PRO A 180 -4.82 12.81 26.92
C PRO A 180 -4.39 14.12 26.26
N ASP A 181 -3.10 14.31 26.00
CA ASP A 181 -2.58 15.50 25.33
C ASP A 181 -2.99 15.56 23.84
N TYR A 182 -3.15 14.40 23.17
CA TYR A 182 -3.66 14.30 21.79
C TYR A 182 -5.14 14.69 21.70
N ARG A 183 -5.96 14.15 22.62
CA ARG A 183 -7.37 14.56 22.74
C ARG A 183 -7.50 16.06 22.94
N ASN A 184 -6.66 16.62 23.79
CA ASN A 184 -6.64 18.06 24.07
C ASN A 184 -6.25 18.86 22.81
N ARG A 185 -5.22 18.44 22.05
CA ARG A 185 -4.79 19.09 20.81
C ARG A 185 -5.85 19.01 19.72
N ILE A 186 -6.53 17.88 19.55
CA ILE A 186 -7.65 17.73 18.63
C ILE A 186 -8.77 18.71 18.94
N ARG A 187 -9.15 18.83 20.24
CA ARG A 187 -10.21 19.75 20.67
C ARG A 187 -9.80 21.22 20.59
N LYS A 188 -8.51 21.52 20.74
CA LYS A 188 -7.96 22.88 20.67
C LYS A 188 -7.78 23.38 19.26
N ALA A 189 -7.51 22.51 18.29
CA ALA A 189 -7.25 22.93 16.91
C ALA A 189 -8.37 23.81 16.34
N PRO A 190 -9.65 23.41 16.33
CA PRO A 190 -10.73 24.29 15.84
C PRO A 190 -10.92 25.54 16.71
N LYS A 191 -10.70 25.45 18.03
CA LYS A 191 -10.79 26.63 18.92
C LYS A 191 -9.69 27.66 18.64
N LYS A 192 -8.58 27.22 18.03
CA LYS A 192 -7.49 28.10 17.58
C LYS A 192 -7.69 28.62 16.15
N GLY A 193 -8.78 28.26 15.48
CA GLY A 193 -9.09 28.69 14.11
C GLY A 193 -8.64 27.73 13.00
N VAL A 194 -8.27 26.50 13.35
CA VAL A 194 -7.95 25.48 12.33
C VAL A 194 -9.25 24.91 11.76
N GLU A 195 -9.42 25.02 10.45
CA GLU A 195 -10.51 24.43 9.70
C GLU A 195 -10.00 23.26 8.85
N VAL A 196 -10.58 22.06 9.04
CA VAL A 196 -10.29 20.89 8.19
C VAL A 196 -11.42 20.73 7.18
N LYS A 197 -11.04 20.69 5.89
CA LYS A 197 -11.98 20.57 4.76
C LYS A 197 -11.58 19.39 3.87
N VAL A 198 -12.57 18.69 3.33
CA VAL A 198 -12.39 17.75 2.22
C VAL A 198 -12.37 18.60 0.95
N MET A 199 -11.30 18.46 0.18
CA MET A 199 -11.05 19.25 -1.03
C MET A 199 -10.89 18.32 -2.24
N GLY A 200 -11.08 18.87 -3.43
CA GLY A 200 -10.82 18.21 -4.69
C GLY A 200 -9.44 18.57 -5.27
N THR A 201 -9.32 18.40 -6.58
CA THR A 201 -8.06 18.65 -7.31
C THR A 201 -7.67 20.12 -7.36
N GLU A 202 -8.61 21.05 -7.08
CA GLU A 202 -8.39 22.50 -6.98
C GLU A 202 -7.41 22.88 -5.86
N ALA A 203 -7.37 22.09 -4.76
CA ALA A 203 -6.46 22.33 -3.64
C ALA A 203 -5.07 21.67 -3.81
N LEU A 204 -4.84 20.92 -4.91
CA LEU A 204 -3.58 20.20 -5.10
C LEU A 204 -2.35 21.11 -5.26
N ALA A 205 -2.51 22.36 -5.70
CA ALA A 205 -1.40 23.30 -5.76
C ALA A 205 -0.84 23.58 -4.36
N ASP A 206 -1.73 23.86 -3.41
CA ASP A 206 -1.36 24.09 -2.00
C ASP A 206 -0.82 22.81 -1.35
N PHE A 207 -1.47 21.67 -1.59
CA PHE A 207 -1.01 20.39 -1.08
C PHE A 207 0.41 20.05 -1.53
N VAL A 208 0.73 20.23 -2.82
CA VAL A 208 2.07 19.96 -3.37
C VAL A 208 3.10 20.93 -2.82
N ARG A 209 2.77 22.22 -2.69
CA ARG A 209 3.65 23.21 -2.07
C ARG A 209 4.04 22.80 -0.65
N ILE A 210 3.06 22.41 0.18
CA ILE A 210 3.29 21.95 1.55
C ILE A 210 4.04 20.61 1.58
N MET A 211 3.76 19.73 0.61
CA MET A 211 4.46 18.45 0.48
C MET A 211 5.94 18.64 0.14
N GLN A 212 6.28 19.60 -0.71
CA GLN A 212 7.67 19.95 -1.03
C GLN A 212 8.39 20.48 0.22
N GLU A 213 7.78 21.39 0.96
CA GLU A 213 8.33 21.91 2.24
C GLU A 213 8.56 20.75 3.25
N THR A 214 7.63 19.79 3.29
CA THR A 214 7.76 18.61 4.14
C THR A 214 8.92 17.72 3.68
N GLY A 215 9.03 17.47 2.38
CA GLY A 215 10.11 16.64 1.80
C GLY A 215 11.51 17.24 2.01
N GLU A 216 11.65 18.56 1.86
CA GLU A 216 12.89 19.28 2.12
C GLU A 216 13.30 19.18 3.59
N ARG A 217 12.33 19.36 4.51
CA ARG A 217 12.57 19.24 5.95
C ARG A 217 12.96 17.84 6.39
N ASP A 218 12.25 16.83 5.87
CA ASP A 218 12.32 15.45 6.35
C ASP A 218 13.22 14.56 5.44
N GLY A 219 13.83 15.13 4.40
CA GLY A 219 14.86 14.48 3.58
C GLY A 219 14.34 13.45 2.57
N PHE A 220 13.12 13.59 2.05
CA PHE A 220 12.57 12.65 1.07
C PHE A 220 12.10 13.34 -0.22
N SER A 221 12.12 12.59 -1.32
CA SER A 221 11.61 13.06 -2.62
C SER A 221 10.09 12.98 -2.69
N THR A 222 9.45 14.06 -3.10
CA THR A 222 7.99 14.15 -3.24
C THR A 222 7.51 13.71 -4.62
N ARG A 223 6.20 13.51 -4.75
CA ARG A 223 5.56 13.21 -6.02
C ARG A 223 5.06 14.50 -6.69
N PRO A 224 5.04 14.57 -8.03
CA PRO A 224 4.51 15.72 -8.75
C PRO A 224 2.98 15.82 -8.64
N LYS A 225 2.42 17.01 -8.87
CA LYS A 225 0.99 17.31 -8.78
C LYS A 225 0.11 16.32 -9.55
N TRP A 226 0.50 15.99 -10.79
CA TRP A 226 -0.27 15.07 -11.63
C TRP A 226 -0.45 13.66 -11.01
N TYR A 227 0.48 13.24 -10.16
CA TYR A 227 0.39 11.94 -9.49
C TYR A 227 -0.72 11.94 -8.42
N PHE A 228 -0.82 13.01 -7.64
CA PHE A 228 -1.90 13.16 -6.64
C PHE A 228 -3.25 13.37 -7.31
N GLU A 229 -3.29 14.12 -8.42
CA GLU A 229 -4.49 14.28 -9.24
C GLU A 229 -4.99 12.92 -9.76
N LYS A 230 -4.08 12.05 -10.24
CA LYS A 230 -4.44 10.69 -10.62
C LYS A 230 -5.02 9.88 -9.46
N ILE A 231 -4.45 10.00 -8.25
CA ILE A 231 -5.00 9.30 -7.08
C ILE A 231 -6.45 9.72 -6.86
N LEU A 232 -6.73 11.01 -6.78
CA LEU A 232 -8.09 11.50 -6.52
C LEU A 232 -9.06 11.09 -7.63
N ASN A 233 -8.66 11.24 -8.89
CA ASN A 233 -9.52 10.94 -10.03
C ASN A 233 -9.74 9.42 -10.22
N CYS A 234 -8.71 8.59 -10.05
CA CYS A 234 -8.84 7.15 -10.30
C CYS A 234 -9.48 6.41 -9.11
N MET A 235 -9.17 6.82 -7.88
CA MET A 235 -9.77 6.22 -6.69
C MET A 235 -11.18 6.74 -6.42
N GLY A 236 -11.51 7.96 -6.87
CA GLY A 236 -12.84 8.53 -6.73
C GLY A 236 -13.28 8.62 -5.26
N GLU A 237 -14.43 8.05 -4.94
CA GLU A 237 -15.01 8.06 -3.58
C GLU A 237 -14.16 7.32 -2.53
N ASP A 238 -13.22 6.48 -2.98
CA ASP A 238 -12.32 5.75 -2.10
C ASP A 238 -11.11 6.59 -1.67
N ALA A 239 -10.89 7.78 -2.23
CA ALA A 239 -9.83 8.70 -1.81
C ALA A 239 -10.36 10.06 -1.42
N ARG A 240 -9.79 10.66 -0.37
CA ARG A 240 -10.07 12.03 0.06
C ARG A 240 -8.79 12.80 0.29
N LEU A 241 -8.77 14.04 -0.20
CA LEU A 241 -7.79 15.06 0.18
C LEU A 241 -8.40 15.89 1.31
N TYR A 242 -7.81 15.79 2.48
CA TYR A 242 -8.11 16.68 3.60
C TYR A 242 -7.10 17.80 3.65
N MET A 243 -7.56 19.05 3.73
CA MET A 243 -6.72 20.24 3.91
C MET A 243 -7.06 20.94 5.21
N ALA A 244 -6.04 21.31 5.97
CA ALA A 244 -6.18 22.14 7.16
C ALA A 244 -5.80 23.60 6.82
N TYR A 245 -6.72 24.51 7.11
CA TYR A 245 -6.56 25.94 6.91
C TYR A 245 -6.46 26.65 8.26
N TYR A 246 -5.66 27.71 8.29
CA TYR A 246 -5.56 28.60 9.41
C TYR A 246 -5.41 30.03 8.85
N ASP A 247 -6.26 30.96 9.31
CA ASP A 247 -6.32 32.34 8.80
C ASP A 247 -6.37 32.41 7.26
N GLY A 248 -7.18 31.54 6.65
CA GLY A 248 -7.35 31.44 5.19
C GLY A 248 -6.20 30.77 4.44
N GLN A 249 -5.11 30.39 5.12
CA GLN A 249 -3.96 29.74 4.50
C GLN A 249 -3.97 28.24 4.70
N ALA A 250 -3.65 27.49 3.65
CA ALA A 250 -3.42 26.06 3.74
C ALA A 250 -2.09 25.76 4.46
N ILE A 251 -2.15 25.10 5.62
CA ILE A 251 -1.00 24.83 6.50
C ILE A 251 -0.65 23.35 6.64
N ALA A 252 -1.57 22.44 6.31
CA ALA A 252 -1.30 21.01 6.28
C ALA A 252 -2.32 20.32 5.37
N GLY A 253 -2.01 19.11 4.92
CA GLY A 253 -2.93 18.31 4.13
C GLY A 253 -2.58 16.82 4.17
N THR A 254 -3.58 15.99 3.91
CA THR A 254 -3.43 14.54 3.88
C THR A 254 -4.29 13.92 2.78
N ILE A 255 -3.80 12.84 2.17
CA ILE A 255 -4.59 11.99 1.31
C ILE A 255 -4.80 10.65 2.04
N ALA A 256 -6.06 10.31 2.25
CA ALA A 256 -6.49 9.02 2.79
C ALA A 256 -7.14 8.18 1.69
N ILE A 257 -6.95 6.87 1.75
CA ILE A 257 -7.58 5.91 0.83
C ILE A 257 -8.31 4.85 1.65
N LYS A 258 -9.60 4.69 1.36
CA LYS A 258 -10.46 3.65 1.89
C LYS A 258 -10.45 2.45 0.94
N TRP A 259 -10.44 1.22 1.45
CA TRP A 259 -10.63 0.04 0.63
C TRP A 259 -11.64 -0.93 1.26
N GLY A 260 -12.80 -1.03 0.65
CA GLY A 260 -13.92 -1.80 1.18
C GLY A 260 -14.23 -1.42 2.64
N LYS A 261 -14.41 -2.44 3.47
CA LYS A 261 -14.45 -2.34 4.94
C LYS A 261 -13.15 -2.81 5.61
N ASN A 262 -12.11 -3.09 4.82
CA ASN A 262 -10.86 -3.65 5.34
C ASN A 262 -10.00 -2.57 5.99
N VAL A 263 -9.67 -1.51 5.23
CA VAL A 263 -8.67 -0.56 5.67
C VAL A 263 -9.00 0.89 5.28
N MET A 264 -8.72 1.79 6.21
CA MET A 264 -8.53 3.21 5.98
C MET A 264 -7.02 3.50 6.04
N LYS A 265 -6.44 3.90 4.90
CA LYS A 265 -5.00 4.16 4.79
C LYS A 265 -4.70 5.63 4.82
N TYR A 266 -3.87 6.09 5.77
CA TYR A 266 -3.17 7.37 5.71
C TYR A 266 -2.03 7.27 4.68
N GLN A 267 -2.31 7.68 3.44
CA GLN A 267 -1.43 7.43 2.29
C GLN A 267 -0.35 8.49 2.12
N TYR A 268 -0.70 9.78 2.26
CA TYR A 268 0.22 10.91 2.18
C TYR A 268 -0.13 11.95 3.22
N GLY A 269 0.88 12.59 3.79
CA GLY A 269 0.71 13.70 4.72
C GLY A 269 1.78 14.75 4.54
N ALA A 270 1.37 16.00 4.64
CA ALA A 270 2.21 17.17 4.51
C ALA A 270 1.85 18.22 5.57
N SER A 271 2.84 18.90 6.10
CA SER A 271 2.64 19.98 7.05
C SER A 271 3.67 21.07 6.86
N SER A 272 3.21 22.33 6.78
CA SER A 272 4.06 23.50 6.78
C SER A 272 4.87 23.61 8.07
N ASN A 273 6.01 24.26 8.00
CA ASN A 273 6.81 24.64 9.18
C ASN A 273 6.12 25.74 10.00
N ALA A 274 5.26 26.54 9.35
CA ALA A 274 4.47 27.57 10.01
C ALA A 274 3.28 26.98 10.77
N HIS A 275 2.85 27.67 11.84
CA HIS A 275 1.61 27.41 12.56
C HIS A 275 1.46 25.98 13.14
N ARG A 276 2.57 25.27 13.44
CA ARG A 276 2.53 23.91 14.05
C ARG A 276 1.89 23.92 15.44
N ASN A 277 1.92 25.04 16.13
CA ASN A 277 1.35 25.28 17.46
C ASN A 277 -0.19 25.35 17.48
N VAL A 278 -0.86 25.38 16.31
CA VAL A 278 -2.33 25.30 16.21
C VAL A 278 -2.84 23.88 15.97
N TYR A 279 -1.92 22.88 15.90
CA TYR A 279 -2.22 21.43 15.89
C TYR A 279 -2.93 20.89 14.64
N PRO A 280 -2.60 21.33 13.41
CA PRO A 280 -3.32 20.93 12.21
C PRO A 280 -3.26 19.41 11.95
N ASN A 281 -2.09 18.76 12.19
CA ASN A 281 -1.92 17.33 11.95
C ASN A 281 -2.78 16.45 12.86
N TYR A 282 -3.08 16.92 14.08
CA TYR A 282 -3.97 16.21 15.00
C TYR A 282 -5.43 16.27 14.53
N ALA A 283 -5.86 17.44 14.02
CA ALA A 283 -7.18 17.61 13.44
C ALA A 283 -7.35 16.78 12.16
N LEU A 284 -6.32 16.71 11.30
CA LEU A 284 -6.33 15.89 10.08
C LEU A 284 -6.41 14.41 10.39
N GLN A 285 -5.60 13.90 11.34
CA GLN A 285 -5.67 12.48 11.74
C GLN A 285 -7.04 12.13 12.30
N TRP A 286 -7.60 13.01 13.14
CA TRP A 286 -8.95 12.82 13.65
C TRP A 286 -9.99 12.74 12.54
N ALA A 287 -9.94 13.64 11.56
CA ALA A 287 -10.86 13.63 10.42
C ALA A 287 -10.79 12.34 9.60
N MET A 288 -9.58 11.84 9.34
CA MET A 288 -9.37 10.57 8.61
C MET A 288 -9.85 9.36 9.41
N MET A 289 -9.53 9.30 10.73
CA MET A 289 -9.96 8.18 11.59
C MET A 289 -11.48 8.15 11.74
N LYS A 290 -12.14 9.30 11.83
CA LYS A 290 -13.61 9.38 11.81
C LYS A 290 -14.19 8.85 10.50
N TRP A 291 -13.63 9.23 9.38
CA TRP A 291 -14.09 8.71 8.08
C TRP A 291 -13.96 7.18 8.01
N GLY A 292 -12.85 6.60 8.50
CA GLY A 292 -12.71 5.15 8.59
C GLY A 292 -13.78 4.49 9.47
N LEU A 293 -14.08 5.10 10.61
CA LEU A 293 -15.13 4.65 11.52
C LEU A 293 -16.52 4.71 10.85
N GLU A 294 -16.87 5.82 10.22
CA GLU A 294 -18.13 6.04 9.49
C GLU A 294 -18.30 5.02 8.34
N CYS A 295 -17.21 4.63 7.69
CA CYS A 295 -17.22 3.63 6.62
C CYS A 295 -17.21 2.19 7.14
N GLY A 296 -17.12 1.96 8.46
CA GLY A 296 -17.03 0.64 9.05
C GLY A 296 -15.74 -0.12 8.71
N CYS A 297 -14.64 0.60 8.50
CA CYS A 297 -13.34 -0.02 8.27
C CYS A 297 -12.88 -0.81 9.48
N ALA A 298 -12.24 -1.96 9.25
CA ALA A 298 -11.69 -2.78 10.33
C ALA A 298 -10.42 -2.15 10.91
N VAL A 299 -9.54 -1.63 10.06
CA VAL A 299 -8.20 -1.15 10.42
C VAL A 299 -7.97 0.27 9.91
N TYR A 300 -7.31 1.10 10.72
CA TYR A 300 -6.65 2.32 10.28
C TYR A 300 -5.14 2.08 10.17
N ASP A 301 -4.60 2.23 8.98
CA ASP A 301 -3.17 2.08 8.71
C ASP A 301 -2.51 3.46 8.60
N PHE A 302 -1.74 3.81 9.62
CA PHE A 302 -0.96 5.05 9.67
C PHE A 302 0.24 5.06 8.71
N GLY A 303 0.53 3.95 8.03
CA GLY A 303 1.70 3.80 7.17
C GLY A 303 2.98 3.43 7.90
N GLY A 304 4.09 3.50 7.17
CA GLY A 304 5.39 3.03 7.61
C GLY A 304 5.94 3.71 8.86
N ILE A 305 6.66 2.93 9.65
CA ILE A 305 7.52 3.37 10.77
C ILE A 305 8.85 2.61 10.68
N SER A 306 9.85 3.03 11.46
CA SER A 306 11.07 2.25 11.65
C SER A 306 10.82 1.07 12.59
N GLY A 307 11.49 -0.06 12.36
CA GLY A 307 11.50 -1.19 13.28
C GLY A 307 12.18 -0.86 14.61
N ASP A 308 13.15 0.07 14.58
CA ASP A 308 13.82 0.65 15.79
C ASP A 308 13.12 1.94 16.26
N CYS A 309 11.79 1.97 16.13
CA CYS A 309 10.98 3.18 16.30
C CYS A 309 10.95 3.73 17.75
N GLN A 310 11.25 2.91 18.75
CA GLN A 310 11.25 3.32 20.16
C GLN A 310 12.59 3.90 20.62
N ASN A 311 13.62 3.82 19.81
CA ASN A 311 14.93 4.41 20.09
C ASN A 311 14.88 5.94 19.84
N PRO A 312 15.08 6.80 20.86
CA PRO A 312 15.04 8.25 20.69
C PRO A 312 16.12 8.80 19.73
N GLU A 313 17.21 8.07 19.54
CA GLU A 313 18.30 8.45 18.60
C GLU A 313 17.97 8.09 17.15
N ASN A 314 16.92 7.30 16.91
CA ASN A 314 16.49 6.99 15.54
C ASN A 314 15.90 8.24 14.87
N PRO A 315 16.35 8.60 13.65
CA PRO A 315 15.84 9.77 12.91
C PRO A 315 14.31 9.77 12.74
N HIS A 316 13.71 8.58 12.73
CA HIS A 316 12.26 8.38 12.53
C HIS A 316 11.48 8.25 13.86
N TYR A 317 12.11 8.42 15.02
CA TYR A 317 11.45 8.38 16.33
C TYR A 317 10.25 9.32 16.44
N GLY A 318 10.38 10.54 15.93
CA GLY A 318 9.31 11.54 15.95
C GLY A 318 8.06 11.09 15.18
N LEU A 319 8.25 10.36 14.07
CA LEU A 319 7.15 9.81 13.26
C LEU A 319 6.37 8.75 14.05
N TRP A 320 7.06 7.79 14.66
CA TRP A 320 6.43 6.78 15.52
C TRP A 320 5.74 7.42 16.73
N ARG A 321 6.41 8.33 17.44
CA ARG A 321 5.85 9.01 18.61
C ARG A 321 4.54 9.70 18.28
N PHE A 322 4.47 10.37 17.11
CA PHE A 322 3.24 11.00 16.63
C PHE A 322 2.11 9.97 16.41
N LYS A 323 2.38 8.87 15.70
CA LYS A 323 1.38 7.83 15.42
C LYS A 323 0.94 7.11 16.70
N HIS A 324 1.89 6.78 17.58
CA HIS A 324 1.66 6.08 18.84
C HIS A 324 0.70 6.83 19.79
N GLY A 325 0.63 8.15 19.71
CA GLY A 325 -0.27 8.94 20.55
C GLY A 325 -1.75 8.77 20.23
N PHE A 326 -2.10 8.25 19.06
CA PHE A 326 -3.47 7.91 18.66
C PHE A 326 -3.91 6.50 19.10
N GLY A 327 -3.05 5.76 19.81
CA GLY A 327 -3.26 4.35 20.13
C GLY A 327 -2.80 3.44 18.99
N GLY A 328 -3.07 2.14 19.11
CA GLY A 328 -2.69 1.17 18.09
C GLY A 328 -1.36 0.45 18.38
N TYR A 329 -0.83 -0.19 17.35
CA TYR A 329 0.30 -1.11 17.48
C TYR A 329 1.16 -1.16 16.22
N MET A 330 2.40 -1.56 16.39
CA MET A 330 3.30 -1.88 15.28
C MET A 330 2.98 -3.26 14.71
N LYS A 331 2.91 -3.35 13.40
CA LYS A 331 2.81 -4.60 12.65
C LYS A 331 4.08 -4.77 11.82
N GLU A 332 4.75 -5.91 11.97
CA GLU A 332 5.92 -6.27 11.19
C GLU A 332 5.54 -7.34 10.15
N PHE A 333 5.85 -7.10 8.89
CA PHE A 333 5.67 -8.05 7.79
C PHE A 333 6.95 -8.85 7.54
N ILE A 334 6.80 -10.01 6.89
CA ILE A 334 7.92 -10.92 6.58
C ILE A 334 8.97 -10.32 5.63
N GLY A 335 8.66 -9.18 4.99
CA GLY A 335 9.58 -8.45 4.13
C GLY A 335 9.33 -8.65 2.64
N GLU A 336 10.35 -8.37 1.85
CA GLU A 336 10.33 -8.37 0.39
C GLU A 336 11.15 -9.54 -0.14
N PHE A 337 10.66 -10.20 -1.20
CA PHE A 337 11.27 -11.40 -1.76
C PHE A 337 11.34 -11.29 -3.28
N ASP A 338 12.43 -11.84 -3.86
CA ASP A 338 12.60 -12.00 -5.30
C ASP A 338 12.65 -13.48 -5.69
N TYR A 339 11.87 -13.86 -6.70
CA TYR A 339 12.01 -15.11 -7.44
C TYR A 339 12.69 -14.83 -8.77
N VAL A 340 13.95 -15.28 -8.91
CA VAL A 340 14.79 -14.94 -10.06
C VAL A 340 14.61 -15.98 -11.16
N ILE A 341 14.01 -15.56 -12.29
CA ILE A 341 13.78 -16.40 -13.48
C ILE A 341 14.99 -16.37 -14.41
N ASN A 342 15.52 -15.16 -14.70
CA ASN A 342 16.67 -14.97 -15.59
C ASN A 342 17.83 -14.33 -14.82
N LYS A 343 18.74 -15.17 -14.31
CA LYS A 343 19.89 -14.74 -13.50
C LYS A 343 20.82 -13.72 -14.18
N PRO A 344 21.24 -13.88 -15.45
CA PRO A 344 22.04 -12.89 -16.14
C PRO A 344 21.37 -11.50 -16.20
N VAL A 345 20.12 -11.44 -16.62
CA VAL A 345 19.36 -10.18 -16.72
C VAL A 345 19.16 -9.55 -15.33
N TYR A 346 18.86 -10.34 -14.32
CA TYR A 346 18.70 -9.89 -12.94
C TYR A 346 19.98 -9.23 -12.40
N ARG A 347 21.15 -9.87 -12.62
CA ARG A 347 22.44 -9.33 -12.20
C ARG A 347 22.78 -8.02 -12.91
N LEU A 348 22.59 -7.99 -14.23
CA LEU A 348 22.85 -6.81 -15.04
C LEU A 348 21.97 -5.62 -14.62
N TYR A 349 20.69 -5.87 -14.38
CA TYR A 349 19.74 -4.84 -13.95
C TYR A 349 20.12 -4.28 -12.57
N ASN A 350 20.43 -5.15 -11.60
CA ASN A 350 20.81 -4.71 -10.26
C ASN A 350 22.10 -3.90 -10.27
N LEU A 351 23.11 -4.33 -11.04
CA LEU A 351 24.35 -3.56 -11.20
C LEU A 351 24.09 -2.17 -11.80
N ALA A 352 23.23 -2.08 -12.82
CA ALA A 352 22.86 -0.80 -13.42
C ALA A 352 22.12 0.11 -12.43
N MET A 353 21.28 -0.45 -11.57
CA MET A 353 20.56 0.31 -10.53
C MET A 353 21.48 0.79 -9.40
N GLU A 354 22.48 -0.01 -9.01
CA GLU A 354 23.51 0.40 -8.03
C GLU A 354 24.38 1.54 -8.56
N LEU A 355 24.83 1.44 -9.82
CA LEU A 355 25.58 2.51 -10.47
C LEU A 355 24.78 3.81 -10.53
N LYS A 356 23.48 3.72 -10.85
CA LYS A 356 22.59 4.89 -10.89
C LYS A 356 22.39 5.53 -9.51
N LYS A 357 22.38 4.74 -8.43
CA LYS A 357 22.31 5.26 -7.04
C LYS A 357 23.60 6.02 -6.67
N LYS A 358 24.76 5.55 -7.10
CA LYS A 358 26.06 6.19 -6.82
C LYS A 358 26.31 7.48 -7.61
N LEU A 359 25.59 7.68 -8.72
CA LEU A 359 25.67 8.87 -9.58
C LEU A 359 24.64 9.97 -9.22
N ARG A 360 23.79 9.74 -8.24
CA ARG A 360 22.81 10.69 -7.68
C ARG A 360 23.27 11.23 -6.34
#